data_444e4139b262506cbd49b61586a64085
#
_entry.id   444e4139b262506cbd49b61586a64085
#
_cell.length_a   1.000
_cell.length_b   1.000
_cell.length_c   1.000
_cell.angle_alpha   90.00
_cell.angle_beta   90.00
_cell.angle_gamma   90.00
#
_symmetry.space_group_name_H-M   'P 1'
#
loop_
_entity.id
_entity.type
_entity.pdbx_description
1 polymer ?
#
loop_
_entity_poly.entity_id
_entity_poly.type
_entity_poly.pdbx_seq_one_letter_code
_entity_poly.pdbx_strand_id
1 'polypeptide(L)'
;MFGDIRGMRKKLFTAFLLIGVVSVAGLSLTPFMDFTASPEAAGRVAAMVLVLYITSTIGFDASCIYYDAFLTDVTTEDRMDSVSTLGYGLGYIGGSTIPLLIFLIMNAVGVPMLTCLGFIFGLTAVWWLVFSVPLVKNCEQTSGKPYKKGDVGASMKNVFTTMKEIGADKPMLIYIISYFFYIDGVHTIISMSTSYGTNLGLDSAGMLLALLLVQVLGLPFCLLYMKLAEKFGARTMVGVGICVYMFICVFAFFMNSLWQFWMLAVLCATSQGGIQALSRSMFGKLIPDKSRSGEFFGFFDIFGKFSSIMGPALVGFVSAFTANKMLADQGLTAATATAEQVDAINAAAGPFGILSVILIIIVGAVLYFGVLPKVMTNDERKI
;
A
#
# COMPACT_ATOMS: atom_id res chain seq x y z
N MET A 1 1.43 -15.51 -14.69
CA MET A 1 1.97 -16.55 -15.59
C MET A 1 2.15 -17.90 -14.92
N PHE A 2 3.19 -18.12 -14.08
CA PHE A 2 3.28 -19.41 -13.35
C PHE A 2 2.05 -19.67 -12.49
N GLY A 3 1.50 -18.65 -11.85
CA GLY A 3 0.27 -18.74 -11.08
C GLY A 3 -0.98 -19.05 -11.91
N ASP A 4 -0.91 -18.94 -13.24
CA ASP A 4 -2.02 -19.26 -14.13
C ASP A 4 -1.98 -20.71 -14.63
N ILE A 5 -0.93 -21.45 -14.30
CA ILE A 5 -0.89 -22.91 -14.44
C ILE A 5 -1.78 -23.50 -13.34
N ARG A 6 -2.68 -24.38 -13.71
CA ARG A 6 -3.65 -24.98 -12.80
C ARG A 6 -2.96 -25.67 -11.61
N GLY A 7 -3.35 -25.27 -10.40
CA GLY A 7 -2.77 -25.75 -9.14
C GLY A 7 -1.43 -25.12 -8.72
N MET A 8 -0.86 -24.22 -9.53
CA MET A 8 0.41 -23.54 -9.18
C MET A 8 0.21 -22.29 -8.33
N ARG A 9 -0.94 -21.59 -8.46
CA ARG A 9 -1.22 -20.35 -7.73
C ARG A 9 -1.08 -20.55 -6.21
N LYS A 10 -1.71 -21.57 -5.66
CA LYS A 10 -1.62 -21.93 -4.24
C LYS A 10 -0.21 -22.29 -3.81
N LYS A 11 0.53 -23.06 -4.63
CA LYS A 11 1.91 -23.45 -4.33
C LYS A 11 2.85 -22.25 -4.27
N LEU A 12 2.72 -21.33 -5.23
CA LEU A 12 3.53 -20.12 -5.29
C LEU A 12 3.17 -19.16 -4.15
N PHE A 13 1.87 -18.97 -3.87
CA PHE A 13 1.43 -18.23 -2.69
C PHE A 13 2.09 -18.77 -1.42
N THR A 14 2.01 -20.09 -1.20
CA THR A 14 2.58 -20.73 0.00
C THR A 14 4.11 -20.60 0.05
N ALA A 15 4.80 -20.75 -1.08
CA ALA A 15 6.24 -20.61 -1.13
C ALA A 15 6.70 -19.18 -0.73
N PHE A 16 6.10 -18.14 -1.32
CA PHE A 16 6.42 -16.76 -1.00
C PHE A 16 5.96 -16.36 0.41
N LEU A 17 4.81 -16.85 0.86
CA LEU A 17 4.36 -16.73 2.25
C LEU A 17 5.42 -17.26 3.22
N LEU A 18 5.95 -18.47 3.00
CA LEU A 18 6.95 -19.07 3.88
C LEU A 18 8.27 -18.30 3.85
N ILE A 19 8.72 -17.83 2.68
CA ILE A 19 9.90 -16.96 2.57
C ILE A 19 9.71 -15.70 3.44
N GLY A 20 8.56 -15.03 3.31
CA GLY A 20 8.25 -13.85 4.09
C GLY A 20 8.19 -14.13 5.59
N VAL A 21 7.43 -15.15 6.00
CA VAL A 21 7.25 -15.53 7.41
C VAL A 21 8.57 -15.91 8.08
N VAL A 22 9.43 -16.71 7.43
CA VAL A 22 10.74 -17.10 7.96
C VAL A 22 11.64 -15.88 8.10
N SER A 23 11.62 -14.95 7.15
CA SER A 23 12.40 -13.72 7.22
C SER A 23 11.94 -12.80 8.36
N VAL A 24 10.62 -12.64 8.55
CA VAL A 24 10.06 -11.86 9.68
C VAL A 24 10.37 -12.55 11.03
N ALA A 25 10.28 -13.88 11.08
CA ALA A 25 10.71 -14.64 12.25
C ALA A 25 12.20 -14.45 12.56
N GLY A 26 13.05 -14.35 11.53
CA GLY A 26 14.46 -13.99 11.68
C GLY A 26 14.66 -12.60 12.29
N LEU A 27 13.83 -11.61 11.91
CA LEU A 27 13.86 -10.27 12.53
C LEU A 27 13.49 -10.27 14.01
N SER A 28 12.72 -11.25 14.50
CA SER A 28 12.39 -11.37 15.93
C SER A 28 13.60 -11.64 16.82
N LEU A 29 14.72 -12.06 16.24
CA LEU A 29 15.96 -12.32 16.95
C LEU A 29 16.79 -11.05 17.22
N THR A 30 16.38 -9.88 16.70
CA THR A 30 17.11 -8.61 16.86
C THR A 30 17.42 -8.22 18.31
N PRO A 31 16.59 -8.49 19.34
CA PRO A 31 16.95 -8.20 20.74
C PRO A 31 18.15 -9.00 21.26
N PHE A 32 18.47 -10.13 20.62
CA PHE A 32 19.57 -11.02 21.03
C PHE A 32 20.86 -10.73 20.24
N MET A 33 20.86 -9.72 19.37
CA MET A 33 22.00 -9.34 18.55
C MET A 33 22.79 -8.22 19.22
N ASP A 34 24.11 -8.33 19.23
CA ASP A 34 24.96 -7.31 19.81
C ASP A 34 25.31 -6.25 18.77
N PHE A 35 24.71 -5.08 18.91
CA PHE A 35 24.98 -3.89 18.09
C PHE A 35 26.15 -3.06 18.62
N THR A 36 26.66 -3.37 19.83
CA THR A 36 27.59 -2.49 20.56
C THR A 36 29.02 -3.04 20.62
N ALA A 37 29.25 -4.30 20.28
CA ALA A 37 30.56 -4.97 20.43
C ALA A 37 31.68 -4.30 19.62
N SER A 38 31.40 -3.85 18.39
CA SER A 38 32.30 -3.07 17.54
C SER A 38 31.53 -2.43 16.38
N PRO A 39 32.07 -1.37 15.72
CA PRO A 39 31.45 -0.81 14.50
C PRO A 39 31.26 -1.85 13.38
N GLU A 40 32.19 -2.78 13.24
CA GLU A 40 32.09 -3.86 12.25
C GLU A 40 30.99 -4.88 12.62
N ALA A 41 30.81 -5.20 13.91
CA ALA A 41 29.75 -6.07 14.38
C ALA A 41 28.37 -5.39 14.16
N ALA A 42 28.25 -4.12 14.52
CA ALA A 42 27.05 -3.33 14.24
C ALA A 42 26.71 -3.31 12.74
N GLY A 43 27.71 -3.11 11.87
CA GLY A 43 27.55 -3.14 10.41
C GLY A 43 27.06 -4.49 9.88
N ARG A 44 27.60 -5.62 10.40
CA ARG A 44 27.13 -6.96 10.02
C ARG A 44 25.69 -7.21 10.45
N VAL A 45 25.32 -6.83 11.67
CA VAL A 45 23.94 -6.96 12.17
C VAL A 45 22.98 -6.10 11.36
N ALA A 46 23.34 -4.84 11.06
CA ALA A 46 22.54 -3.97 10.22
C ALA A 46 22.34 -4.55 8.81
N ALA A 47 23.39 -5.09 8.19
CA ALA A 47 23.29 -5.74 6.88
C ALA A 47 22.37 -6.97 6.93
N MET A 48 22.46 -7.79 7.98
CA MET A 48 21.59 -8.96 8.13
C MET A 48 20.13 -8.55 8.32
N VAL A 49 19.84 -7.56 9.17
CA VAL A 49 18.49 -7.00 9.37
C VAL A 49 17.94 -6.48 8.04
N LEU A 50 18.77 -5.75 7.27
CA LEU A 50 18.39 -5.25 5.95
C LEU A 50 18.05 -6.37 4.97
N VAL A 51 18.87 -7.43 4.91
CA VAL A 51 18.62 -8.60 4.04
C VAL A 51 17.33 -9.31 4.45
N LEU A 52 17.09 -9.54 5.74
CA LEU A 52 15.86 -10.15 6.23
C LEU A 52 14.64 -9.27 5.93
N TYR A 53 14.76 -7.94 6.08
CA TYR A 53 13.70 -7.00 5.75
C TYR A 53 13.37 -7.03 4.25
N ILE A 54 14.37 -6.95 3.37
CA ILE A 54 14.18 -7.03 1.92
C ILE A 54 13.53 -8.37 1.54
N THR A 55 14.03 -9.48 2.09
CA THR A 55 13.50 -10.81 1.77
C THR A 55 12.07 -10.98 2.27
N SER A 56 11.73 -10.42 3.45
CA SER A 56 10.37 -10.44 3.97
C SER A 56 9.42 -9.63 3.08
N THR A 57 9.85 -8.46 2.60
CA THR A 57 9.08 -7.60 1.70
C THR A 57 8.84 -8.30 0.36
N ILE A 58 9.87 -8.94 -0.22
CA ILE A 58 9.71 -9.73 -1.46
C ILE A 58 8.71 -10.87 -1.24
N GLY A 59 8.80 -11.59 -0.13
CA GLY A 59 7.88 -12.67 0.22
C GLY A 59 6.44 -12.17 0.37
N PHE A 60 6.26 -11.04 1.04
CA PHE A 60 4.96 -10.40 1.22
C PHE A 60 4.37 -9.95 -0.12
N ASP A 61 5.09 -9.15 -0.87
CA ASP A 61 4.61 -8.56 -2.12
C ASP A 61 4.30 -9.63 -3.17
N ALA A 62 5.17 -10.63 -3.31
CA ALA A 62 4.92 -11.73 -4.23
C ALA A 62 3.73 -12.60 -3.79
N SER A 63 3.52 -12.82 -2.48
CA SER A 63 2.33 -13.55 -2.00
C SER A 63 1.03 -12.76 -2.26
N CYS A 64 1.07 -11.43 -2.14
CA CYS A 64 -0.10 -10.58 -2.42
C CYS A 64 -0.58 -10.67 -3.88
N ILE A 65 0.33 -10.80 -4.86
CA ILE A 65 -0.04 -11.00 -6.28
C ILE A 65 -0.94 -12.23 -6.44
N TYR A 66 -0.56 -13.35 -5.81
CA TYR A 66 -1.34 -14.58 -5.90
C TYR A 66 -2.62 -14.50 -5.07
N TYR A 67 -2.58 -13.83 -3.91
CA TYR A 67 -3.76 -13.53 -3.10
C TYR A 67 -4.79 -12.74 -3.91
N ASP A 68 -4.37 -11.67 -4.58
CA ASP A 68 -5.27 -10.85 -5.38
C ASP A 68 -5.82 -11.60 -6.59
N ALA A 69 -5.01 -12.43 -7.22
CA ALA A 69 -5.45 -13.28 -8.32
C ALA A 69 -6.51 -14.32 -7.90
N PHE A 70 -6.54 -14.76 -6.63
CA PHE A 70 -7.61 -15.63 -6.12
C PHE A 70 -8.97 -14.94 -6.08
N LEU A 71 -9.04 -13.61 -6.11
CA LEU A 71 -10.32 -12.90 -6.12
C LEU A 71 -11.24 -13.37 -7.26
N THR A 72 -10.67 -13.67 -8.43
CA THR A 72 -11.42 -14.19 -9.58
C THR A 72 -11.82 -15.65 -9.46
N ASP A 73 -11.22 -16.42 -8.54
CA ASP A 73 -11.53 -17.83 -8.31
C ASP A 73 -12.57 -18.04 -7.20
N VAL A 74 -12.59 -17.14 -6.20
CA VAL A 74 -13.40 -17.33 -4.98
C VAL A 74 -14.77 -16.66 -5.05
N THR A 75 -15.02 -15.82 -6.07
CA THR A 75 -16.29 -15.11 -6.22
C THR A 75 -16.65 -14.85 -7.67
N THR A 76 -17.90 -14.48 -7.91
CA THR A 76 -18.46 -14.06 -9.20
C THR A 76 -18.32 -12.54 -9.37
N GLU A 77 -18.45 -12.05 -10.60
CA GLU A 77 -18.27 -10.62 -10.91
C GLU A 77 -19.23 -9.70 -10.16
N ASP A 78 -20.48 -10.15 -9.97
CA ASP A 78 -21.53 -9.42 -9.24
C ASP A 78 -21.22 -9.25 -7.75
N ARG A 79 -20.44 -10.17 -7.15
CA ARG A 79 -20.07 -10.15 -5.72
C ARG A 79 -18.63 -9.69 -5.47
N MET A 80 -17.87 -9.41 -6.51
CA MET A 80 -16.44 -9.14 -6.43
C MET A 80 -16.14 -7.88 -5.59
N ASP A 81 -16.96 -6.84 -5.71
CA ASP A 81 -16.81 -5.61 -4.92
C ASP A 81 -17.01 -5.88 -3.43
N SER A 82 -18.05 -6.62 -3.08
CA SER A 82 -18.37 -6.97 -1.68
C SER A 82 -17.28 -7.85 -1.06
N VAL A 83 -16.81 -8.88 -1.78
CA VAL A 83 -15.77 -9.79 -1.30
C VAL A 83 -14.44 -9.05 -1.15
N SER A 84 -14.06 -8.21 -2.13
CA SER A 84 -12.85 -7.41 -2.07
C SER A 84 -12.88 -6.43 -0.89
N THR A 85 -13.98 -5.69 -0.72
CA THR A 85 -14.10 -4.67 0.32
C THR A 85 -14.17 -5.27 1.72
N LEU A 86 -14.87 -6.40 1.89
CA LEU A 86 -14.89 -7.14 3.16
C LEU A 86 -13.50 -7.67 3.53
N GLY A 87 -12.75 -8.20 2.55
CA GLY A 87 -11.38 -8.66 2.75
C GLY A 87 -10.46 -7.56 3.24
N TYR A 88 -10.51 -6.38 2.64
CA TYR A 88 -9.76 -5.20 3.12
C TYR A 88 -10.21 -4.77 4.51
N GLY A 89 -11.53 -4.68 4.76
CA GLY A 89 -12.06 -4.30 6.07
C GLY A 89 -11.62 -5.21 7.20
N LEU A 90 -11.70 -6.54 7.00
CA LEU A 90 -11.20 -7.53 7.96
C LEU A 90 -9.67 -7.44 8.12
N GLY A 91 -8.94 -7.11 7.05
CA GLY A 91 -7.50 -6.90 7.07
C GLY A 91 -7.07 -5.75 7.99
N TYR A 92 -7.84 -4.67 8.06
CA TYR A 92 -7.54 -3.55 8.97
C TYR A 92 -7.56 -4.00 10.44
N ILE A 93 -8.57 -4.71 10.88
CA ILE A 93 -8.64 -5.20 12.27
C ILE A 93 -7.71 -6.40 12.48
N GLY A 94 -7.78 -7.39 11.59
CA GLY A 94 -7.02 -8.63 11.74
C GLY A 94 -5.54 -8.50 11.40
N GLY A 95 -5.12 -7.57 10.54
CA GLY A 95 -3.74 -7.45 10.07
C GLY A 95 -2.86 -6.61 10.97
N SER A 96 -3.29 -5.40 11.30
CA SER A 96 -2.42 -4.41 11.94
C SER A 96 -2.90 -3.90 13.31
N THR A 97 -4.20 -3.90 13.58
CA THR A 97 -4.74 -3.34 14.84
C THR A 97 -4.20 -4.05 16.07
N ILE A 98 -4.22 -5.37 16.08
CA ILE A 98 -3.80 -6.16 17.25
C ILE A 98 -2.29 -6.07 17.51
N PRO A 99 -1.40 -6.29 16.53
CA PRO A 99 0.03 -6.08 16.71
C PRO A 99 0.38 -4.65 17.17
N LEU A 100 -0.24 -3.63 16.57
CA LEU A 100 0.00 -2.24 16.94
C LEU A 100 -0.46 -1.93 18.36
N LEU A 101 -1.63 -2.43 18.78
CA LEU A 101 -2.13 -2.26 20.14
C LEU A 101 -1.20 -2.90 21.16
N ILE A 102 -0.72 -4.13 20.90
CA ILE A 102 0.23 -4.82 21.77
C ILE A 102 1.53 -4.03 21.87
N PHE A 103 2.05 -3.52 20.75
CA PHE A 103 3.24 -2.67 20.73
C PHE A 103 3.07 -1.43 21.63
N LEU A 104 1.94 -0.72 21.50
CA LEU A 104 1.64 0.46 22.29
C LEU A 104 1.56 0.15 23.79
N ILE A 105 0.93 -0.97 24.16
CA ILE A 105 0.86 -1.42 25.56
C ILE A 105 2.25 -1.76 26.09
N MET A 106 3.06 -2.52 25.36
CA MET A 106 4.43 -2.86 25.77
C MET A 106 5.29 -1.61 25.96
N ASN A 107 5.19 -0.65 25.05
CA ASN A 107 5.91 0.61 25.15
C ASN A 107 5.43 1.43 26.37
N ALA A 108 4.13 1.51 26.61
CA ALA A 108 3.54 2.24 27.74
C ALA A 108 3.94 1.65 29.11
N VAL A 109 4.16 0.36 29.21
CA VAL A 109 4.64 -0.28 30.45
C VAL A 109 6.18 -0.27 30.58
N GLY A 110 6.89 0.41 29.67
CA GLY A 110 8.33 0.63 29.74
C GLY A 110 9.19 -0.55 29.26
N VAL A 111 8.66 -1.46 28.43
CA VAL A 111 9.49 -2.51 27.82
C VAL A 111 10.48 -1.87 26.86
N PRO A 112 11.79 -2.25 26.88
CA PRO A 112 12.79 -1.70 25.97
C PRO A 112 12.37 -1.83 24.49
N MET A 113 12.58 -0.79 23.70
CA MET A 113 12.13 -0.70 22.29
C MET A 113 12.56 -1.91 21.45
N LEU A 114 13.81 -2.35 21.59
CA LEU A 114 14.34 -3.47 20.83
C LEU A 114 13.62 -4.78 21.18
N THR A 115 13.26 -4.97 22.46
CA THR A 115 12.46 -6.12 22.91
C THR A 115 11.03 -6.05 22.36
N CYS A 116 10.42 -4.86 22.37
CA CYS A 116 9.10 -4.65 21.74
C CYS A 116 9.14 -5.04 20.26
N LEU A 117 10.12 -4.55 19.50
CA LEU A 117 10.26 -4.85 18.08
C LEU A 117 10.44 -6.34 17.82
N GLY A 118 11.34 -7.01 18.57
CA GLY A 118 11.55 -8.45 18.43
C GLY A 118 10.29 -9.26 18.71
N PHE A 119 9.55 -8.91 19.78
CA PHE A 119 8.28 -9.56 20.08
C PHE A 119 7.24 -9.35 18.97
N ILE A 120 7.09 -8.13 18.49
CA ILE A 120 6.11 -7.82 17.43
C ILE A 120 6.45 -8.50 16.10
N PHE A 121 7.72 -8.59 15.72
CA PHE A 121 8.12 -9.37 14.55
C PHE A 121 7.77 -10.85 14.71
N GLY A 122 8.06 -11.46 15.87
CA GLY A 122 7.69 -12.84 16.16
C GLY A 122 6.16 -13.06 16.12
N LEU A 123 5.40 -12.17 16.75
CA LEU A 123 3.94 -12.18 16.71
C LEU A 123 3.43 -12.06 15.28
N THR A 124 3.98 -11.13 14.48
CA THR A 124 3.59 -10.92 13.08
C THR A 124 3.85 -12.16 12.23
N ALA A 125 4.98 -12.84 12.41
CA ALA A 125 5.30 -14.07 11.70
C ALA A 125 4.27 -15.18 11.98
N VAL A 126 3.97 -15.42 13.26
CA VAL A 126 2.97 -16.42 13.67
C VAL A 126 1.57 -16.02 13.18
N TRP A 127 1.20 -14.76 13.36
CA TRP A 127 -0.08 -14.21 12.94
C TRP A 127 -0.30 -14.37 11.43
N TRP A 128 0.67 -13.94 10.64
CA TRP A 128 0.59 -14.05 9.18
C TRP A 128 0.46 -15.50 8.72
N LEU A 129 1.25 -16.42 9.30
CA LEU A 129 1.14 -17.84 9.00
C LEU A 129 -0.24 -18.40 9.33
N VAL A 130 -0.74 -18.17 10.57
CA VAL A 130 -2.02 -18.70 11.05
C VAL A 130 -3.19 -18.21 10.20
N PHE A 131 -3.25 -16.90 9.91
CA PHE A 131 -4.35 -16.32 9.13
C PHE A 131 -4.26 -16.61 7.62
N SER A 132 -3.13 -17.11 7.12
CA SER A 132 -3.01 -17.60 5.76
C SER A 132 -3.50 -19.04 5.59
N VAL A 133 -3.62 -19.83 6.68
CA VAL A 133 -4.07 -21.22 6.64
C VAL A 133 -5.46 -21.39 6.02
N PRO A 134 -6.49 -20.56 6.33
CA PRO A 134 -7.80 -20.69 5.70
C PRO A 134 -7.76 -20.57 4.17
N LEU A 135 -6.95 -19.65 3.62
CA LEU A 135 -6.77 -19.52 2.18
C LEU A 135 -6.14 -20.78 1.59
N VAL A 136 -5.05 -21.26 2.20
CA VAL A 136 -4.35 -22.46 1.71
C VAL A 136 -5.23 -23.70 1.77
N LYS A 137 -6.09 -23.84 2.78
CA LYS A 137 -6.98 -25.00 2.94
C LYS A 137 -8.22 -24.94 2.05
N ASN A 138 -8.88 -23.77 2.00
CA ASN A 138 -10.25 -23.67 1.50
C ASN A 138 -10.36 -23.05 0.09
N CYS A 139 -9.38 -22.23 -0.33
CA CYS A 139 -9.44 -21.62 -1.66
C CYS A 139 -8.82 -22.57 -2.70
N GLU A 140 -9.55 -22.78 -3.79
CA GLU A 140 -9.08 -23.57 -4.93
C GLU A 140 -8.94 -22.69 -6.15
N GLN A 141 -7.95 -22.98 -6.98
CA GLN A 141 -7.80 -22.35 -8.27
C GLN A 141 -8.77 -22.99 -9.25
N THR A 142 -9.86 -22.30 -9.56
CA THR A 142 -10.90 -22.76 -10.50
C THR A 142 -10.53 -22.45 -11.94
N SER A 143 -9.82 -21.34 -12.15
CA SER A 143 -9.30 -20.87 -13.44
C SER A 143 -7.84 -21.29 -13.63
N GLY A 144 -7.39 -21.51 -14.86
CA GLY A 144 -5.99 -21.80 -15.15
C GLY A 144 -5.79 -22.73 -16.32
N LYS A 145 -4.61 -22.63 -16.94
CA LYS A 145 -4.22 -23.44 -18.11
C LYS A 145 -3.58 -24.75 -17.65
N PRO A 146 -3.80 -25.86 -18.37
CA PRO A 146 -3.08 -27.10 -18.11
C PRO A 146 -1.57 -26.88 -18.34
N TYR A 147 -0.73 -27.50 -17.50
CA TYR A 147 0.73 -27.44 -17.65
C TYR A 147 1.17 -28.05 -18.97
N LYS A 148 2.03 -27.32 -19.73
CA LYS A 148 2.71 -27.83 -20.92
C LYS A 148 4.23 -27.72 -20.70
N LYS A 149 4.98 -28.76 -21.15
CA LYS A 149 6.45 -28.75 -21.07
C LYS A 149 7.00 -27.59 -21.91
N GLY A 150 7.73 -26.68 -21.29
CA GLY A 150 8.24 -25.45 -21.93
C GLY A 150 7.57 -24.14 -21.48
N ASP A 151 6.48 -24.19 -20.71
CA ASP A 151 5.75 -23.01 -20.23
C ASP A 151 6.64 -22.06 -19.38
N VAL A 152 7.66 -22.63 -18.72
CA VAL A 152 8.61 -21.87 -17.92
C VAL A 152 9.44 -20.91 -18.78
N GLY A 153 9.97 -21.38 -19.92
CA GLY A 153 10.75 -20.54 -20.85
C GLY A 153 9.86 -19.57 -21.65
N ALA A 154 8.61 -19.96 -21.93
CA ALA A 154 7.64 -19.13 -22.59
C ALA A 154 7.13 -17.98 -21.69
N SER A 155 7.21 -18.13 -20.37
CA SER A 155 6.68 -17.15 -19.41
C SER A 155 7.26 -15.75 -19.57
N MET A 156 8.56 -15.62 -19.80
CA MET A 156 9.20 -14.30 -20.04
C MET A 156 8.71 -13.66 -21.35
N LYS A 157 8.55 -14.43 -22.40
CA LYS A 157 8.01 -13.94 -23.68
C LYS A 157 6.55 -13.50 -23.54
N ASN A 158 5.79 -14.22 -22.74
CA ASN A 158 4.39 -13.92 -22.48
C ASN A 158 4.19 -12.60 -21.70
N VAL A 159 5.17 -12.16 -20.84
CA VAL A 159 5.11 -10.85 -20.19
C VAL A 159 4.95 -9.73 -21.20
N PHE A 160 5.82 -9.71 -22.24
CA PHE A 160 5.76 -8.69 -23.29
C PHE A 160 4.48 -8.79 -24.13
N THR A 161 3.95 -10.01 -24.31
CA THR A 161 2.67 -10.20 -25.01
C THR A 161 1.51 -9.61 -24.20
N THR A 162 1.46 -9.87 -22.91
CA THR A 162 0.43 -9.28 -22.02
C THR A 162 0.54 -7.77 -21.93
N MET A 163 1.76 -7.22 -21.89
CA MET A 163 1.93 -5.76 -21.97
C MET A 163 1.35 -5.18 -23.27
N LYS A 164 1.55 -5.87 -24.40
CA LYS A 164 0.95 -5.44 -25.68
C LYS A 164 -0.57 -5.57 -25.67
N GLU A 165 -1.11 -6.64 -25.09
CA GLU A 165 -2.56 -6.86 -24.96
C GLU A 165 -3.20 -5.77 -24.08
N ILE A 166 -2.61 -5.47 -22.91
CA ILE A 166 -3.05 -4.36 -22.06
C ILE A 166 -2.95 -3.02 -22.82
N GLY A 167 -1.87 -2.79 -23.56
CA GLY A 167 -1.69 -1.59 -24.37
C GLY A 167 -2.68 -1.45 -25.53
N ALA A 168 -3.19 -2.56 -26.04
CA ALA A 168 -4.22 -2.58 -27.11
C ALA A 168 -5.65 -2.40 -26.53
N ASP A 169 -5.89 -2.81 -25.31
CA ASP A 169 -7.16 -2.64 -24.59
C ASP A 169 -7.19 -1.24 -23.96
N LYS A 170 -7.83 -0.30 -24.64
CA LYS A 170 -7.87 1.11 -24.20
C LYS A 170 -8.51 1.29 -22.82
N PRO A 171 -9.68 0.69 -22.50
CA PRO A 171 -10.26 0.77 -21.16
C PRO A 171 -9.30 0.32 -20.07
N MET A 172 -8.71 -0.86 -20.20
CA MET A 172 -7.79 -1.43 -19.24
C MET A 172 -6.51 -0.58 -19.10
N LEU A 173 -5.92 -0.14 -20.22
CA LEU A 173 -4.73 0.71 -20.21
C LEU A 173 -4.97 2.03 -19.47
N ILE A 174 -6.04 2.74 -19.82
CA ILE A 174 -6.39 4.03 -19.17
C ILE A 174 -6.72 3.81 -17.69
N TYR A 175 -7.38 2.71 -17.36
CA TYR A 175 -7.66 2.37 -15.97
C TYR A 175 -6.39 2.14 -15.15
N ILE A 176 -5.44 1.32 -15.64
CA ILE A 176 -4.17 1.05 -14.95
C ILE A 176 -3.34 2.32 -14.79
N ILE A 177 -3.24 3.15 -15.84
CA ILE A 177 -2.48 4.42 -15.75
C ILE A 177 -3.16 5.37 -14.75
N SER A 178 -4.48 5.50 -14.79
CA SER A 178 -5.22 6.30 -13.82
C SER A 178 -5.01 5.78 -12.39
N TYR A 179 -5.11 4.46 -12.21
CA TYR A 179 -4.85 3.77 -10.94
C TYR A 179 -3.45 4.08 -10.42
N PHE A 180 -2.43 3.96 -11.26
CA PHE A 180 -1.05 4.27 -10.91
C PHE A 180 -0.93 5.66 -10.26
N PHE A 181 -1.51 6.69 -10.89
CA PHE A 181 -1.40 8.04 -10.38
C PHE A 181 -2.22 8.29 -9.12
N TYR A 182 -3.49 7.90 -9.05
CA TYR A 182 -4.26 8.20 -7.85
C TYR A 182 -3.87 7.34 -6.66
N ILE A 183 -3.45 6.09 -6.87
CA ILE A 183 -3.01 5.21 -5.78
C ILE A 183 -1.64 5.61 -5.23
N ASP A 184 -0.77 6.19 -6.07
CA ASP A 184 0.49 6.81 -5.62
C ASP A 184 0.21 7.92 -4.60
N GLY A 185 -0.74 8.79 -4.88
CA GLY A 185 -1.16 9.81 -3.92
C GLY A 185 -1.68 9.21 -2.62
N VAL A 186 -2.52 8.17 -2.70
CA VAL A 186 -3.05 7.44 -1.53
C VAL A 186 -1.92 6.85 -0.69
N HIS A 187 -1.01 6.09 -1.31
CA HIS A 187 0.11 5.45 -0.62
C HIS A 187 1.09 6.46 -0.05
N THR A 188 1.32 7.56 -0.75
CA THR A 188 2.21 8.65 -0.28
C THR A 188 1.67 9.29 0.99
N ILE A 189 0.38 9.64 1.02
CA ILE A 189 -0.25 10.17 2.23
C ILE A 189 -0.13 9.19 3.40
N ILE A 190 -0.38 7.89 3.16
CA ILE A 190 -0.29 6.86 4.20
C ILE A 190 1.15 6.74 4.72
N SER A 191 2.14 6.63 3.84
CA SER A 191 3.53 6.37 4.19
C SER A 191 4.25 7.59 4.78
N MET A 192 3.89 8.80 4.34
CA MET A 192 4.56 10.03 4.74
C MET A 192 3.91 10.75 5.91
N SER A 193 2.70 10.35 6.33
CA SER A 193 1.91 11.06 7.36
C SER A 193 2.65 11.22 8.68
N THR A 194 3.26 10.16 9.20
CA THR A 194 4.03 10.22 10.46
C THR A 194 5.30 11.05 10.33
N SER A 195 6.06 10.87 9.25
CA SER A 195 7.26 11.66 8.98
C SER A 195 6.93 13.15 8.88
N TYR A 196 5.85 13.48 8.18
CA TYR A 196 5.36 14.84 8.05
C TYR A 196 4.94 15.42 9.42
N GLY A 197 4.17 14.66 10.22
CA GLY A 197 3.77 15.07 11.57
C GLY A 197 4.98 15.27 12.51
N THR A 198 6.00 14.41 12.41
CA THR A 198 7.26 14.57 13.17
C THR A 198 8.00 15.85 12.76
N ASN A 199 8.07 16.17 11.48
CA ASN A 199 8.68 17.41 10.98
C ASN A 199 7.94 18.67 11.48
N LEU A 200 6.63 18.57 11.74
CA LEU A 200 5.83 19.61 12.36
C LEU A 200 5.95 19.66 13.90
N GLY A 201 6.75 18.77 14.50
CA GLY A 201 6.94 18.70 15.95
C GLY A 201 5.75 18.11 16.71
N LEU A 202 4.88 17.33 16.04
CA LEU A 202 3.73 16.72 16.70
C LEU A 202 4.15 15.57 17.62
N ASP A 203 3.38 15.34 18.70
CA ASP A 203 3.62 14.26 19.64
C ASP A 203 3.52 12.87 18.98
N SER A 204 4.60 12.09 19.08
CA SER A 204 4.71 10.78 18.43
C SER A 204 3.71 9.76 19.00
N ALA A 205 3.44 9.80 20.32
CA ALA A 205 2.47 8.88 20.92
C ALA A 205 1.04 9.18 20.43
N GLY A 206 0.69 10.46 20.36
CA GLY A 206 -0.58 10.93 19.83
C GLY A 206 -0.76 10.55 18.35
N MET A 207 0.30 10.63 17.55
CA MET A 207 0.26 10.20 16.14
C MET A 207 0.06 8.68 16.00
N LEU A 208 0.75 7.86 16.81
CA LEU A 208 0.57 6.40 16.80
C LEU A 208 -0.85 5.99 17.20
N LEU A 209 -1.45 6.68 18.19
CA LEU A 209 -2.85 6.47 18.55
C LEU A 209 -3.81 6.85 17.42
N ALA A 210 -3.53 7.94 16.69
CA ALA A 210 -4.31 8.32 15.52
C ALA A 210 -4.22 7.26 14.39
N LEU A 211 -3.04 6.65 14.16
CA LEU A 211 -2.90 5.54 13.24
C LEU A 211 -3.69 4.30 13.69
N LEU A 212 -3.71 4.00 15.00
CA LEU A 212 -4.55 2.93 15.53
C LEU A 212 -6.04 3.21 15.26
N LEU A 213 -6.47 4.47 15.41
CA LEU A 213 -7.84 4.89 15.07
C LEU A 213 -8.18 4.61 13.60
N VAL A 214 -7.25 4.90 12.66
CA VAL A 214 -7.44 4.56 11.23
C VAL A 214 -7.73 3.08 11.04
N GLN A 215 -6.99 2.21 11.73
CA GLN A 215 -7.17 0.77 11.62
C GLN A 215 -8.54 0.31 12.17
N VAL A 216 -8.94 0.85 13.34
CA VAL A 216 -10.23 0.51 13.96
C VAL A 216 -11.40 1.00 13.11
N LEU A 217 -11.33 2.22 12.59
CA LEU A 217 -12.34 2.80 11.71
C LEU A 217 -12.35 2.20 10.30
N GLY A 218 -11.26 1.56 9.89
CA GLY A 218 -11.14 0.97 8.56
C GLY A 218 -12.24 -0.05 8.25
N LEU A 219 -12.57 -0.95 9.17
CA LEU A 219 -13.65 -1.94 8.97
C LEU A 219 -15.03 -1.30 8.79
N PRO A 220 -15.56 -0.46 9.71
CA PRO A 220 -16.87 0.15 9.53
C PRO A 220 -16.97 1.00 8.26
N PHE A 221 -15.92 1.72 7.90
CA PHE A 221 -15.93 2.48 6.65
C PHE A 221 -15.82 1.60 5.40
N CYS A 222 -15.10 0.48 5.43
CA CYS A 222 -15.13 -0.51 4.34
C CYS A 222 -16.55 -1.08 4.16
N LEU A 223 -17.24 -1.43 5.25
CA LEU A 223 -18.63 -1.91 5.18
C LEU A 223 -19.57 -0.83 4.62
N LEU A 224 -19.38 0.43 4.98
CA LEU A 224 -20.12 1.55 4.42
C LEU A 224 -19.83 1.70 2.92
N TYR A 225 -18.56 1.65 2.51
CA TYR A 225 -18.16 1.72 1.10
C TYR A 225 -18.79 0.59 0.27
N MET A 226 -18.80 -0.65 0.82
CA MET A 226 -19.44 -1.80 0.19
C MET A 226 -20.93 -1.50 -0.11
N LYS A 227 -21.70 -1.06 0.90
CA LYS A 227 -23.13 -0.73 0.74
C LYS A 227 -23.35 0.44 -0.23
N LEU A 228 -22.48 1.45 -0.19
CA LEU A 228 -22.58 2.59 -1.12
C LEU A 228 -22.21 2.18 -2.55
N ALA A 229 -21.23 1.27 -2.72
CA ALA A 229 -20.87 0.73 -4.03
C ALA A 229 -22.00 -0.11 -4.65
N GLU A 230 -22.75 -0.88 -3.85
CA GLU A 230 -23.95 -1.59 -4.31
C GLU A 230 -25.03 -0.61 -4.83
N LYS A 231 -25.14 0.58 -4.24
CA LYS A 231 -26.16 1.58 -4.60
C LYS A 231 -25.73 2.51 -5.74
N PHE A 232 -24.49 2.98 -5.72
CA PHE A 232 -23.99 4.03 -6.62
C PHE A 232 -22.99 3.52 -7.67
N GLY A 233 -22.60 2.25 -7.59
CA GLY A 233 -21.59 1.62 -8.43
C GLY A 233 -20.16 1.80 -7.88
N ALA A 234 -19.33 0.78 -8.09
CA ALA A 234 -17.93 0.76 -7.64
C ALA A 234 -17.13 1.94 -8.22
N ARG A 235 -17.34 2.23 -9.50
CA ARG A 235 -16.68 3.33 -10.19
C ARG A 235 -16.96 4.70 -9.55
N THR A 236 -18.19 4.98 -9.18
CA THR A 236 -18.56 6.23 -8.50
C THR A 236 -17.85 6.32 -7.15
N MET A 237 -17.81 5.22 -6.40
CA MET A 237 -17.20 5.20 -5.08
C MET A 237 -15.67 5.33 -5.13
N VAL A 238 -14.99 4.75 -6.11
CA VAL A 238 -13.56 5.03 -6.35
C VAL A 238 -13.36 6.52 -6.64
N GLY A 239 -14.22 7.11 -7.48
CA GLY A 239 -14.20 8.56 -7.75
C GLY A 239 -14.36 9.41 -6.49
N VAL A 240 -15.28 9.03 -5.59
CA VAL A 240 -15.42 9.69 -4.28
C VAL A 240 -14.13 9.57 -3.47
N GLY A 241 -13.51 8.40 -3.44
CA GLY A 241 -12.21 8.20 -2.78
C GLY A 241 -11.11 9.11 -3.32
N ILE A 242 -11.00 9.25 -4.65
CA ILE A 242 -10.05 10.17 -5.29
C ILE A 242 -10.29 11.62 -4.82
N CYS A 243 -11.54 12.08 -4.81
CA CYS A 243 -11.88 13.43 -4.35
C CYS A 243 -11.57 13.63 -2.86
N VAL A 244 -11.82 12.63 -2.01
CA VAL A 244 -11.47 12.68 -0.58
C VAL A 244 -9.96 12.81 -0.40
N TYR A 245 -9.14 12.06 -1.14
CA TYR A 245 -7.68 12.16 -1.04
C TYR A 245 -7.14 13.50 -1.59
N MET A 246 -7.76 14.07 -2.61
CA MET A 246 -7.44 15.45 -3.03
C MET A 246 -7.72 16.46 -1.91
N PHE A 247 -8.87 16.32 -1.23
CA PHE A 247 -9.19 17.16 -0.07
C PHE A 247 -8.22 16.95 1.09
N ILE A 248 -7.79 15.70 1.37
CA ILE A 248 -6.78 15.37 2.39
C ILE A 248 -5.46 16.10 2.11
N CYS A 249 -4.99 16.17 0.86
CA CYS A 249 -3.77 16.91 0.50
C CYS A 249 -3.88 18.41 0.83
N VAL A 250 -5.03 19.01 0.51
CA VAL A 250 -5.28 20.42 0.82
C VAL A 250 -5.39 20.65 2.34
N PHE A 251 -6.09 19.76 3.04
CA PHE A 251 -6.22 19.85 4.49
C PHE A 251 -4.87 19.69 5.20
N ALA A 252 -4.05 18.73 4.75
CA ALA A 252 -2.72 18.48 5.29
C ALA A 252 -1.78 19.66 5.12
N PHE A 253 -1.91 20.45 4.06
CA PHE A 253 -1.13 21.67 3.85
C PHE A 253 -1.31 22.70 4.98
N PHE A 254 -2.52 22.81 5.55
CA PHE A 254 -2.85 23.74 6.64
C PHE A 254 -2.68 23.12 8.04
N MET A 255 -2.24 21.86 8.11
CA MET A 255 -2.10 21.14 9.37
C MET A 255 -0.90 21.64 10.16
N ASN A 256 -1.13 21.98 11.45
CA ASN A 256 -0.10 22.45 12.38
C ASN A 256 -0.31 21.94 13.82
N SER A 257 -1.26 21.06 14.06
CA SER A 257 -1.62 20.61 15.41
C SER A 257 -2.06 19.14 15.43
N LEU A 258 -1.85 18.50 16.59
CA LEU A 258 -2.15 17.09 16.75
C LEU A 258 -3.64 16.76 16.52
N TRP A 259 -4.57 17.62 16.93
CA TRP A 259 -5.99 17.39 16.70
C TRP A 259 -6.36 17.38 15.20
N GLN A 260 -5.69 18.24 14.40
CA GLN A 260 -5.84 18.21 12.94
C GLN A 260 -5.27 16.93 12.33
N PHE A 261 -4.17 16.38 12.88
CA PHE A 261 -3.67 15.06 12.50
C PHE A 261 -4.70 13.97 12.78
N TRP A 262 -5.40 14.02 13.91
CA TRP A 262 -6.51 13.09 14.21
C TRP A 262 -7.66 13.24 13.23
N MET A 263 -8.03 14.44 12.85
CA MET A 263 -9.04 14.66 11.80
C MET A 263 -8.60 14.10 10.45
N LEU A 264 -7.33 14.31 10.08
CA LEU A 264 -6.75 13.74 8.85
C LEU A 264 -6.77 12.21 8.89
N ALA A 265 -6.46 11.60 10.02
CA ALA A 265 -6.54 10.16 10.24
C ALA A 265 -7.98 9.65 10.03
N VAL A 266 -9.00 10.32 10.57
CA VAL A 266 -10.40 9.97 10.33
C VAL A 266 -10.77 10.11 8.85
N LEU A 267 -10.37 11.19 8.18
CA LEU A 267 -10.61 11.38 6.74
C LEU A 267 -9.96 10.24 5.91
N CYS A 268 -8.71 9.87 6.20
CA CYS A 268 -8.07 8.73 5.57
C CYS A 268 -8.87 7.44 5.79
N ALA A 269 -9.29 7.15 7.03
CA ALA A 269 -10.07 5.96 7.36
C ALA A 269 -11.36 5.86 6.56
N THR A 270 -12.02 6.99 6.25
CA THR A 270 -13.28 7.00 5.47
C THR A 270 -13.15 6.36 4.09
N SER A 271 -12.00 6.47 3.44
CA SER A 271 -11.85 6.13 2.03
C SER A 271 -10.73 5.14 1.72
N GLN A 272 -9.75 4.98 2.62
CA GLN A 272 -8.53 4.20 2.37
C GLN A 272 -8.81 2.76 1.95
N GLY A 273 -9.59 2.04 2.73
CA GLY A 273 -9.91 0.65 2.45
C GLY A 273 -10.84 0.50 1.25
N GLY A 274 -11.82 1.40 1.13
CA GLY A 274 -12.80 1.39 0.04
C GLY A 274 -12.16 1.63 -1.32
N ILE A 275 -11.32 2.66 -1.46
CA ILE A 275 -10.66 2.96 -2.74
C ILE A 275 -9.74 1.84 -3.20
N GLN A 276 -8.94 1.26 -2.29
CA GLN A 276 -8.04 0.14 -2.62
C GLN A 276 -8.83 -1.11 -3.02
N ALA A 277 -9.84 -1.48 -2.22
CA ALA A 277 -10.64 -2.68 -2.43
C ALA A 277 -11.45 -2.61 -3.74
N LEU A 278 -12.12 -1.49 -4.00
CA LEU A 278 -12.91 -1.31 -5.21
C LEU A 278 -12.03 -1.15 -6.46
N SER A 279 -10.85 -0.53 -6.33
CA SER A 279 -9.90 -0.50 -7.45
C SER A 279 -9.45 -1.90 -7.86
N ARG A 280 -9.17 -2.77 -6.88
CA ARG A 280 -8.80 -4.17 -7.13
C ARG A 280 -9.95 -4.94 -7.78
N SER A 281 -11.18 -4.80 -7.28
CA SER A 281 -12.34 -5.50 -7.85
C SER A 281 -12.69 -5.02 -9.25
N MET A 282 -12.68 -3.70 -9.50
CA MET A 282 -12.88 -3.13 -10.84
C MET A 282 -11.84 -3.65 -11.84
N PHE A 283 -10.58 -3.70 -11.44
CA PHE A 283 -9.54 -4.29 -12.29
C PHE A 283 -9.82 -5.77 -12.57
N GLY A 284 -10.19 -6.55 -11.54
CA GLY A 284 -10.57 -7.95 -11.68
C GLY A 284 -11.72 -8.16 -12.67
N LYS A 285 -12.70 -7.26 -12.70
CA LYS A 285 -13.82 -7.31 -13.67
C LYS A 285 -13.38 -6.99 -15.09
N LEU A 286 -12.42 -6.08 -15.28
CA LEU A 286 -11.87 -5.71 -16.60
C LEU A 286 -10.98 -6.79 -17.22
N ILE A 287 -10.52 -7.81 -16.48
CA ILE A 287 -9.70 -8.89 -17.04
C ILE A 287 -10.51 -9.69 -18.06
N PRO A 288 -10.10 -9.75 -19.36
CA PRO A 288 -10.88 -10.41 -20.40
C PRO A 288 -10.84 -11.94 -20.28
N ASP A 289 -9.72 -12.50 -19.86
CA ASP A 289 -9.52 -13.94 -19.67
C ASP A 289 -9.14 -14.24 -18.21
N LYS A 290 -10.12 -14.65 -17.42
CA LYS A 290 -9.93 -14.97 -15.99
C LYS A 290 -8.94 -16.13 -15.76
N SER A 291 -8.69 -16.96 -16.76
CA SER A 291 -7.67 -18.01 -16.67
C SER A 291 -6.24 -17.47 -16.59
N ARG A 292 -6.05 -16.19 -16.90
CA ARG A 292 -4.78 -15.45 -16.84
C ARG A 292 -4.76 -14.41 -15.74
N SER A 293 -5.66 -14.46 -14.78
CA SER A 293 -5.81 -13.45 -13.73
C SER A 293 -4.52 -13.21 -12.93
N GLY A 294 -3.71 -14.24 -12.67
CA GLY A 294 -2.42 -14.08 -11.99
C GLY A 294 -1.41 -13.24 -12.78
N GLU A 295 -1.46 -13.31 -14.11
CA GLU A 295 -0.64 -12.50 -14.99
C GLU A 295 -1.08 -11.03 -14.98
N PHE A 296 -2.38 -10.77 -15.12
CA PHE A 296 -2.94 -9.43 -15.10
C PHE A 296 -2.81 -8.76 -13.73
N PHE A 297 -3.10 -9.45 -12.64
CA PHE A 297 -2.88 -8.93 -11.28
C PHE A 297 -1.41 -8.69 -10.98
N GLY A 298 -0.50 -9.49 -11.55
CA GLY A 298 0.93 -9.20 -11.46
C GLY A 298 1.31 -7.84 -12.07
N PHE A 299 0.72 -7.47 -13.21
CA PHE A 299 0.89 -6.12 -13.77
C PHE A 299 0.25 -5.05 -12.91
N PHE A 300 -0.97 -5.26 -12.44
CA PHE A 300 -1.67 -4.33 -11.57
C PHE A 300 -0.86 -4.04 -10.30
N ASP A 301 -0.31 -5.06 -9.66
CA ASP A 301 0.53 -4.94 -8.48
C ASP A 301 1.86 -4.22 -8.75
N ILE A 302 2.50 -4.50 -9.90
CA ILE A 302 3.70 -3.77 -10.29
C ILE A 302 3.41 -2.27 -10.34
N PHE A 303 2.35 -1.85 -11.01
CA PHE A 303 1.96 -0.44 -11.06
C PHE A 303 1.63 0.12 -9.66
N GLY A 304 0.91 -0.64 -8.83
CA GLY A 304 0.62 -0.26 -7.44
C GLY A 304 1.86 -0.13 -6.55
N LYS A 305 2.91 -0.94 -6.77
CA LYS A 305 4.17 -0.86 -6.01
C LYS A 305 5.09 0.26 -6.51
N PHE A 306 5.20 0.43 -7.83
CA PHE A 306 5.98 1.53 -8.39
C PHE A 306 5.37 2.90 -8.05
N SER A 307 4.05 2.99 -7.88
CA SER A 307 3.37 4.20 -7.44
C SER A 307 3.87 4.65 -6.05
N SER A 308 4.23 3.73 -5.17
CA SER A 308 4.75 4.06 -3.83
C SER A 308 6.16 4.70 -3.82
N ILE A 309 6.80 4.84 -4.98
CA ILE A 309 8.14 5.45 -5.11
C ILE A 309 8.04 6.91 -5.56
N MET A 310 7.15 7.19 -6.51
CA MET A 310 7.09 8.49 -7.18
C MET A 310 6.60 9.60 -6.24
N GLY A 311 5.57 9.34 -5.47
CA GLY A 311 4.99 10.32 -4.56
C GLY A 311 5.94 10.75 -3.43
N PRO A 312 6.53 9.84 -2.65
CA PRO A 312 7.53 10.19 -1.65
C PRO A 312 8.75 10.91 -2.23
N ALA A 313 9.21 10.52 -3.42
CA ALA A 313 10.29 11.20 -4.12
C ALA A 313 9.91 12.64 -4.48
N LEU A 314 8.69 12.87 -4.97
CA LEU A 314 8.16 14.20 -5.27
C LEU A 314 8.05 15.06 -4.00
N VAL A 315 7.52 14.50 -2.91
CA VAL A 315 7.44 15.18 -1.61
C VAL A 315 8.82 15.62 -1.15
N GLY A 316 9.80 14.70 -1.17
CA GLY A 316 11.18 15.00 -0.78
C GLY A 316 11.82 16.08 -1.65
N PHE A 317 11.65 15.98 -2.97
CA PHE A 317 12.20 16.95 -3.93
C PHE A 317 11.58 18.35 -3.72
N VAL A 318 10.26 18.45 -3.64
CA VAL A 318 9.56 19.74 -3.47
C VAL A 318 9.87 20.35 -2.11
N SER A 319 9.89 19.56 -1.04
CA SER A 319 10.26 20.02 0.29
C SER A 319 11.69 20.57 0.32
N ALA A 320 12.66 19.82 -0.24
CA ALA A 320 14.06 20.24 -0.30
C ALA A 320 14.25 21.48 -1.19
N PHE A 321 13.59 21.54 -2.33
CA PHE A 321 13.63 22.72 -3.23
C PHE A 321 13.08 23.96 -2.52
N THR A 322 11.94 23.82 -1.83
CA THR A 322 11.31 24.92 -1.08
C THR A 322 12.18 25.36 0.09
N ALA A 323 12.75 24.42 0.86
CA ALA A 323 13.65 24.72 1.96
C ALA A 323 14.91 25.48 1.49
N ASN A 324 15.55 25.02 0.40
CA ASN A 324 16.70 25.71 -0.18
C ASN A 324 16.36 27.12 -0.65
N LYS A 325 15.19 27.33 -1.24
CA LYS A 325 14.71 28.65 -1.63
C LYS A 325 14.50 29.55 -0.42
N MET A 326 13.85 29.05 0.63
CA MET A 326 13.63 29.81 1.90
C MET A 326 14.95 30.17 2.58
N LEU A 327 15.97 29.29 2.55
CA LEU A 327 17.32 29.58 3.03
C LEU A 327 17.95 30.71 2.21
N ALA A 328 17.90 30.61 0.89
CA ALA A 328 18.48 31.61 -0.02
C ALA A 328 17.81 33.00 0.14
N ASP A 329 16.49 33.04 0.34
CA ASP A 329 15.76 34.29 0.58
C ASP A 329 16.17 34.96 1.89
N GLN A 330 16.73 34.21 2.88
CA GLN A 330 17.33 34.73 4.14
C GLN A 330 18.84 35.00 4.01
N GLY A 331 19.42 34.81 2.82
CA GLY A 331 20.87 34.97 2.62
C GLY A 331 21.70 33.85 3.25
N LEU A 332 21.08 32.72 3.56
CA LEU A 332 21.69 31.54 4.18
C LEU A 332 21.88 30.40 3.16
N THR A 333 22.79 29.51 3.48
CA THR A 333 22.96 28.22 2.81
C THR A 333 22.86 27.08 3.85
N ALA A 334 22.68 25.85 3.40
CA ALA A 334 22.69 24.69 4.32
C ALA A 334 23.98 24.56 5.14
N ALA A 335 25.10 25.13 4.65
CA ALA A 335 26.38 25.12 5.36
C ALA A 335 26.53 26.26 6.34
N THR A 336 25.78 27.37 6.19
CA THR A 336 25.90 28.58 7.03
C THR A 336 24.75 28.74 8.03
N ALA A 337 23.63 28.00 7.82
CA ALA A 337 22.48 28.02 8.71
C ALA A 337 22.76 27.20 9.99
N THR A 338 22.22 27.64 11.13
CA THR A 338 22.23 26.84 12.35
C THR A 338 21.26 25.67 12.25
N ALA A 339 21.47 24.60 13.05
CA ALA A 339 20.57 23.44 13.07
C ALA A 339 19.12 23.87 13.34
N GLU A 340 18.90 24.80 14.29
CA GLU A 340 17.55 25.30 14.60
C GLU A 340 16.90 26.03 13.41
N GLN A 341 17.65 26.80 12.64
CA GLN A 341 17.17 27.47 11.43
C GLN A 341 16.82 26.46 10.35
N VAL A 342 17.64 25.43 10.17
CA VAL A 342 17.39 24.34 9.20
C VAL A 342 16.12 23.59 9.59
N ASP A 343 15.92 23.24 10.84
CA ASP A 343 14.74 22.53 11.34
C ASP A 343 13.46 23.37 11.16
N ALA A 344 13.50 24.65 11.51
CA ALA A 344 12.38 25.57 11.31
C ALA A 344 12.01 25.72 9.83
N ILE A 345 13.00 25.82 8.93
CA ILE A 345 12.77 25.93 7.49
C ILE A 345 12.25 24.61 6.92
N ASN A 346 12.76 23.46 7.35
CA ASN A 346 12.25 22.15 6.93
C ASN A 346 10.80 21.96 7.36
N ALA A 347 10.44 22.37 8.58
CA ALA A 347 9.05 22.35 9.04
C ALA A 347 8.14 23.26 8.18
N ALA A 348 8.62 24.44 7.80
CA ALA A 348 7.88 25.37 6.94
C ALA A 348 7.78 24.89 5.47
N ALA A 349 8.76 24.15 4.96
CA ALA A 349 8.78 23.61 3.60
C ALA A 349 7.97 22.31 3.44
N GLY A 350 7.85 21.52 4.51
CA GLY A 350 7.14 20.23 4.50
C GLY A 350 5.72 20.27 3.92
N PRO A 351 4.88 21.26 4.29
CA PRO A 351 3.53 21.40 3.74
C PRO A 351 3.49 21.50 2.21
N PHE A 352 4.46 22.17 1.58
CA PHE A 352 4.53 22.28 0.11
C PHE A 352 4.85 20.93 -0.54
N GLY A 353 5.69 20.10 0.10
CA GLY A 353 5.94 18.74 -0.33
C GLY A 353 4.66 17.91 -0.32
N ILE A 354 3.92 17.91 0.79
CA ILE A 354 2.65 17.16 0.89
C ILE A 354 1.62 17.69 -0.11
N LEU A 355 1.51 19.01 -0.27
CA LEU A 355 0.59 19.60 -1.25
C LEU A 355 0.93 19.17 -2.69
N SER A 356 2.21 18.96 -3.01
CA SER A 356 2.62 18.53 -4.36
C SER A 356 2.03 17.18 -4.78
N VAL A 357 1.68 16.31 -3.82
CA VAL A 357 1.01 15.02 -4.07
C VAL A 357 -0.33 15.21 -4.79
N ILE A 358 -1.01 16.34 -4.58
CA ILE A 358 -2.26 16.64 -5.27
C ILE A 358 -2.10 16.64 -6.79
N LEU A 359 -0.92 17.05 -7.31
CA LEU A 359 -0.66 17.07 -8.74
C LEU A 359 -0.72 15.66 -9.34
N ILE A 360 -0.17 14.68 -8.62
CA ILE A 360 -0.21 13.28 -9.03
C ILE A 360 -1.66 12.79 -9.04
N ILE A 361 -2.40 13.06 -7.95
CA ILE A 361 -3.81 12.66 -7.85
C ILE A 361 -4.66 13.34 -8.92
N ILE A 362 -4.41 14.61 -9.27
CA ILE A 362 -5.12 15.33 -10.34
C ILE A 362 -4.92 14.63 -11.69
N VAL A 363 -3.69 14.20 -12.01
CA VAL A 363 -3.44 13.44 -13.27
C VAL A 363 -4.28 12.16 -13.27
N GLY A 364 -4.26 11.40 -12.19
CA GLY A 364 -5.11 10.21 -12.02
C GLY A 364 -6.61 10.52 -12.15
N ALA A 365 -7.07 11.60 -11.52
CA ALA A 365 -8.46 12.06 -11.57
C ALA A 365 -8.89 12.46 -12.99
N VAL A 366 -8.06 13.21 -13.72
CA VAL A 366 -8.35 13.61 -15.10
C VAL A 366 -8.49 12.39 -16.00
N LEU A 367 -7.62 11.39 -15.84
CA LEU A 367 -7.73 10.13 -16.58
C LEU A 367 -8.99 9.37 -16.19
N TYR A 368 -9.28 9.29 -14.90
CA TYR A 368 -10.42 8.54 -14.35
C TYR A 368 -11.76 9.12 -14.74
N PHE A 369 -11.95 10.43 -14.57
CA PHE A 369 -13.22 11.12 -14.84
C PHE A 369 -13.36 11.58 -16.28
N GLY A 370 -12.26 11.98 -16.92
CA GLY A 370 -12.28 12.63 -18.23
C GLY A 370 -12.05 11.70 -19.41
N VAL A 371 -11.15 10.72 -19.27
CA VAL A 371 -10.73 9.85 -20.37
C VAL A 371 -11.37 8.46 -20.29
N LEU A 372 -11.31 7.82 -19.14
CA LEU A 372 -11.82 6.44 -18.93
C LEU A 372 -13.28 6.27 -19.41
N PRO A 373 -14.23 7.17 -19.08
CA PRO A 373 -15.63 7.04 -19.53
C PRO A 373 -15.80 7.05 -21.04
N LYS A 374 -14.88 7.70 -21.76
CA LYS A 374 -14.99 7.84 -23.22
C LYS A 374 -14.51 6.58 -23.95
N VAL A 375 -13.64 5.79 -23.32
CA VAL A 375 -13.08 4.57 -23.91
C VAL A 375 -13.83 3.32 -23.50
N MET A 376 -14.55 3.33 -22.36
CA MET A 376 -15.35 2.21 -21.86
C MET A 376 -16.59 1.98 -22.71
N THR A 377 -16.90 0.72 -22.98
CA THR A 377 -18.19 0.27 -23.55
C THR A 377 -19.35 0.48 -22.56
N ASN A 378 -20.60 0.38 -23.05
CA ASN A 378 -21.77 0.53 -22.18
C ASN A 378 -21.83 -0.54 -21.06
N ASP A 379 -21.33 -1.73 -21.31
CA ASP A 379 -21.32 -2.80 -20.30
C ASP A 379 -20.19 -2.59 -19.27
N GLU A 380 -19.01 -2.18 -19.71
CA GLU A 380 -17.91 -1.80 -18.82
C GLU A 380 -18.22 -0.57 -17.96
N ARG A 381 -19.08 0.34 -18.39
CA ARG A 381 -19.54 1.49 -17.59
C ARG A 381 -20.38 1.12 -16.38
N LYS A 382 -20.96 -0.10 -16.39
CA LYS A 382 -21.77 -0.62 -15.27
C LYS A 382 -20.90 -1.26 -14.17
N ILE A 383 -19.62 -1.49 -14.44
CA ILE A 383 -18.62 -1.95 -13.47
C ILE A 383 -18.37 -0.88 -12.41
#